data_1c3208b143f6807ff2956fbb87010971
#
_entry.id   1c3208b143f6807ff2956fbb87010971
#
_cell.length_a   1.000
_cell.length_b   1.000
_cell.length_c   1.000
_cell.angle_alpha   90.00
_cell.angle_beta   90.00
_cell.angle_gamma   90.00
#
_symmetry.space_group_name_H-M   'P 1'
#
loop_
_entity.id
_entity.type
_entity.pdbx_description
1 polymer ?
#
loop_
_entity_poly.entity_id
_entity_poly.type
_entity_poly.pdbx_seq_one_letter_code
_entity_poly.pdbx_strand_id
1 'polypeptide(L)'
;NVDTDKFIQWIKIAQEIHIKNYLGTDLYNKISADIIAGTLSGDYLSLVNSYVQPMLIHFAMVDYLPFAAYSIKNGGIYKHTSENSETATKEEIDYLVARERDIAEYYTRRFIDYMSFNQSSYPEYTSNTNDDIHPDHDATFQGWVL
;
A
#
# COMPACT_ATOMS: atom_id res chain seq x y z
N ASN A 1 -12.98 -0.47 -17.12
CA ASN A 1 -11.96 -1.48 -17.39
C ASN A 1 -11.88 -2.45 -16.22
N VAL A 2 -12.02 -3.74 -16.51
CA VAL A 2 -12.07 -4.81 -15.50
C VAL A 2 -10.78 -4.85 -14.67
N ASP A 3 -9.64 -4.63 -15.29
CA ASP A 3 -8.34 -4.66 -14.60
C ASP A 3 -8.17 -3.48 -13.66
N THR A 4 -8.64 -2.30 -14.07
CA THR A 4 -8.62 -1.11 -13.23
C THR A 4 -9.50 -1.29 -12.00
N ASP A 5 -10.70 -1.85 -12.20
CA ASP A 5 -11.63 -2.09 -11.10
C ASP A 5 -11.07 -3.10 -10.09
N LYS A 6 -10.40 -4.13 -10.56
CA LYS A 6 -9.74 -5.11 -9.69
C LYS A 6 -8.59 -4.47 -8.90
N PHE A 7 -7.79 -3.64 -9.54
CA PHE A 7 -6.68 -2.97 -8.87
C PHE A 7 -7.18 -2.00 -7.79
N ILE A 8 -8.29 -1.30 -8.05
CA ILE A 8 -8.91 -0.41 -7.06
C ILE A 8 -9.29 -1.18 -5.79
N GLN A 9 -9.80 -2.39 -5.91
CA GLN A 9 -10.09 -3.23 -4.75
C GLN A 9 -8.85 -3.52 -3.92
N TRP A 10 -7.72 -3.81 -4.59
CA TRP A 10 -6.45 -4.06 -3.91
C TRP A 10 -5.91 -2.80 -3.24
N ILE A 11 -6.12 -1.63 -3.82
CA ILE A 11 -5.79 -0.36 -3.19
C ILE A 11 -6.59 -0.19 -1.89
N LYS A 12 -7.89 -0.45 -1.91
CA LYS A 12 -8.73 -0.36 -0.70
C LYS A 12 -8.27 -1.32 0.39
N ILE A 13 -7.93 -2.55 0.02
CA ILE A 13 -7.42 -3.53 0.96
C ILE A 13 -6.09 -3.06 1.56
N ALA A 14 -5.19 -2.55 0.73
CA ALA A 14 -3.90 -2.05 1.18
C ALA A 14 -4.05 -0.84 2.12
N GLN A 15 -5.01 0.05 1.87
CA GLN A 15 -5.33 1.14 2.78
C GLN A 15 -5.69 0.61 4.17
N GLU A 16 -6.54 -0.39 4.22
CA GLU A 16 -7.07 -0.93 5.48
C GLU A 16 -6.00 -1.73 6.24
N ILE A 17 -5.21 -2.51 5.53
CA ILE A 17 -4.26 -3.44 6.16
C ILE A 17 -2.92 -2.75 6.44
N HIS A 18 -2.37 -2.03 5.48
CA HIS A 18 -1.01 -1.49 5.56
C HIS A 18 -0.99 -0.03 5.98
N ILE A 19 -1.75 0.82 5.32
CA ILE A 19 -1.68 2.27 5.57
C ILE A 19 -2.21 2.59 6.96
N LYS A 20 -3.35 2.05 7.32
CA LYS A 20 -3.92 2.26 8.67
C LYS A 20 -2.96 1.78 9.76
N ASN A 21 -2.24 0.68 9.51
CA ASN A 21 -1.25 0.16 10.44
C ASN A 21 -0.11 1.15 10.72
N TYR A 22 0.37 1.83 9.68
CA TYR A 22 1.48 2.76 9.83
C TYR A 22 1.06 4.16 10.29
N LEU A 23 -0.14 4.60 9.92
CA LEU A 23 -0.66 5.89 10.35
C LEU A 23 -1.23 5.86 11.77
N GLY A 24 -1.75 4.73 12.19
CA GLY A 24 -2.59 4.62 13.38
C GLY A 24 -4.01 5.08 13.08
N THR A 25 -4.93 4.68 13.92
CA THR A 25 -6.37 4.93 13.69
C THR A 25 -6.69 6.42 13.64
N ASP A 26 -6.15 7.22 14.55
CA ASP A 26 -6.51 8.63 14.63
C ASP A 26 -6.05 9.43 13.41
N LEU A 27 -4.80 9.25 12.98
CA LEU A 27 -4.29 9.94 11.79
C LEU A 27 -4.99 9.44 10.53
N TYR A 28 -5.21 8.15 10.42
CA TYR A 28 -5.92 7.56 9.30
C TYR A 28 -7.34 8.14 9.18
N ASN A 29 -8.06 8.24 10.29
CA ASN A 29 -9.41 8.80 10.31
C ASN A 29 -9.41 10.29 9.97
N LYS A 30 -8.45 11.05 10.48
CA LYS A 30 -8.30 12.47 10.17
C LYS A 30 -8.14 12.69 8.67
N ILE A 31 -7.22 11.97 8.06
CA ILE A 31 -6.95 12.10 6.61
C ILE A 31 -8.17 11.63 5.80
N SER A 32 -8.77 10.51 6.18
CA SER A 32 -9.95 9.98 5.48
C SER A 32 -11.12 10.96 5.53
N ALA A 33 -11.37 11.57 6.69
CA ALA A 33 -12.43 12.57 6.83
C ALA A 33 -12.18 13.78 5.95
N ASP A 34 -10.95 14.27 5.88
CA ASP A 34 -10.60 15.41 5.05
C ASP A 34 -10.73 15.09 3.56
N ILE A 35 -10.38 13.90 3.14
CA ILE A 35 -10.56 13.46 1.74
C ILE A 35 -12.04 13.45 1.39
N ILE A 36 -12.87 12.85 2.24
CA ILE A 36 -14.33 12.79 2.01
C ILE A 36 -14.95 14.18 1.95
N ALA A 37 -14.52 15.06 2.85
CA ALA A 37 -15.03 16.44 2.91
C ALA A 37 -14.43 17.37 1.85
N GLY A 38 -13.38 16.95 1.16
CA GLY A 38 -12.67 17.81 0.21
C GLY A 38 -11.85 18.90 0.88
N THR A 39 -11.42 18.68 2.13
CA THR A 39 -10.70 19.67 2.93
C THR A 39 -9.23 19.32 3.16
N LEU A 40 -8.74 18.25 2.54
CA LEU A 40 -7.33 17.84 2.67
C LEU A 40 -6.41 18.93 2.12
N SER A 41 -5.55 19.49 2.97
CA SER A 41 -4.70 20.62 2.59
C SER A 41 -3.47 20.70 3.49
N GLY A 42 -2.53 21.58 3.14
CA GLY A 42 -1.37 21.90 3.95
C GLY A 42 -0.45 20.69 4.18
N ASP A 43 0.00 20.54 5.42
CA ASP A 43 0.93 19.47 5.79
C ASP A 43 0.35 18.08 5.54
N TYR A 44 -0.94 17.90 5.79
CA TYR A 44 -1.60 16.61 5.58
C TYR A 44 -1.67 16.24 4.10
N LEU A 45 -1.93 17.21 3.23
CA LEU A 45 -1.91 16.98 1.78
C LEU A 45 -0.51 16.60 1.32
N SER A 46 0.51 17.31 1.79
CA SER A 46 1.90 17.00 1.47
C SER A 46 2.30 15.61 1.96
N LEU A 47 1.86 15.25 3.17
CA LEU A 47 2.08 13.92 3.73
C LEU A 47 1.50 12.83 2.83
N VAL A 48 0.26 13.00 2.41
CA VAL A 48 -0.42 12.03 1.55
C VAL A 48 0.30 11.89 0.21
N ASN A 49 0.58 13.02 -0.45
CA ASN A 49 1.17 13.00 -1.79
C ASN A 49 2.59 12.47 -1.82
N SER A 50 3.41 12.84 -0.83
CA SER A 50 4.84 12.56 -0.86
C SER A 50 5.24 11.28 -0.15
N TYR A 51 4.45 10.82 0.81
CA TYR A 51 4.81 9.69 1.65
C TYR A 51 3.79 8.56 1.63
N VAL A 52 2.50 8.86 1.84
CA VAL A 52 1.47 7.83 1.96
C VAL A 52 1.15 7.19 0.61
N GLN A 53 1.01 8.00 -0.42
CA GLN A 53 0.63 7.52 -1.75
C GLN A 53 1.63 6.52 -2.32
N PRO A 54 2.96 6.78 -2.29
CA PRO A 54 3.92 5.77 -2.74
C PRO A 54 3.86 4.47 -1.94
N MET A 55 3.70 4.55 -0.62
CA MET A 55 3.52 3.35 0.22
C MET A 55 2.32 2.54 -0.26
N LEU A 56 1.20 3.22 -0.41
CA LEU A 56 -0.07 2.58 -0.78
C LEU A 56 0.04 1.85 -2.11
N ILE A 57 0.61 2.50 -3.11
CA ILE A 57 0.73 1.93 -4.45
C ILE A 57 1.56 0.64 -4.40
N HIS A 58 2.70 0.68 -3.74
CA HIS A 58 3.60 -0.48 -3.72
C HIS A 58 3.09 -1.60 -2.82
N PHE A 59 2.42 -1.30 -1.70
CA PHE A 59 1.75 -2.34 -0.92
C PHE A 59 0.61 -2.99 -1.72
N ALA A 60 -0.16 -2.21 -2.45
CA ALA A 60 -1.22 -2.74 -3.30
C ALA A 60 -0.64 -3.66 -4.37
N MET A 61 0.51 -3.31 -4.95
CA MET A 61 1.18 -4.14 -5.95
C MET A 61 1.69 -5.46 -5.36
N VAL A 62 2.22 -5.45 -4.13
CA VAL A 62 2.65 -6.68 -3.44
C VAL A 62 1.50 -7.69 -3.38
N ASP A 63 0.31 -7.21 -3.05
CA ASP A 63 -0.87 -8.07 -2.89
C ASP A 63 -1.49 -8.43 -4.23
N TYR A 64 -1.46 -7.51 -5.18
CA TYR A 64 -2.12 -7.68 -6.49
C TYR A 64 -1.37 -8.65 -7.41
N LEU A 65 -0.04 -8.61 -7.42
CA LEU A 65 0.75 -9.37 -8.41
C LEU A 65 0.50 -10.88 -8.36
N PRO A 66 0.47 -11.53 -7.18
CA PRO A 66 0.15 -12.96 -7.15
C PRO A 66 -1.25 -13.27 -7.66
N PHE A 67 -2.21 -12.39 -7.34
CA PHE A 67 -3.59 -12.56 -7.81
C PHE A 67 -3.68 -12.41 -9.32
N ALA A 68 -3.02 -11.40 -9.89
CA ALA A 68 -3.01 -11.16 -11.33
C ALA A 68 -2.40 -12.36 -12.07
N ALA A 69 -1.29 -12.90 -11.57
CA ALA A 69 -0.64 -14.06 -12.14
C ALA A 69 -1.54 -15.29 -12.10
N TYR A 70 -2.23 -15.50 -10.98
CA TYR A 70 -3.17 -16.62 -10.82
C TYR A 70 -4.34 -16.47 -11.77
N SER A 71 -4.92 -15.29 -11.90
CA SER A 71 -6.06 -15.01 -12.78
C SER A 71 -5.69 -15.23 -14.25
N ILE A 72 -4.49 -14.84 -14.64
CA ILE A 72 -3.98 -15.08 -15.99
C ILE A 72 -3.88 -16.58 -16.27
N LYS A 73 -3.33 -17.35 -15.33
CA LYS A 73 -3.18 -18.80 -15.47
C LYS A 73 -4.53 -19.51 -15.61
N ASN A 74 -5.53 -19.07 -14.89
CA ASN A 74 -6.82 -19.78 -14.83
C ASN A 74 -7.89 -19.17 -15.72
N GLY A 75 -7.70 -17.96 -16.21
CA GLY A 75 -8.73 -17.21 -16.94
C GLY A 75 -8.79 -17.41 -18.44
N GLY A 76 -8.03 -18.35 -18.99
CA GLY A 76 -8.09 -18.64 -20.42
C GLY A 76 -7.45 -17.59 -21.32
N ILE A 77 -6.56 -16.79 -20.79
CA ILE A 77 -5.71 -15.88 -21.58
C ILE A 77 -4.86 -16.66 -22.58
N TYR A 78 -4.77 -17.96 -22.38
CA TYR A 78 -4.22 -18.89 -23.35
C TYR A 78 -4.85 -18.78 -24.75
N LYS A 79 -6.04 -18.21 -24.86
CA LYS A 79 -6.69 -17.99 -26.15
C LYS A 79 -5.98 -16.94 -27.00
N HIS A 80 -5.14 -16.14 -26.39
CA HIS A 80 -4.45 -15.03 -27.05
C HIS A 80 -2.95 -15.20 -27.06
N THR A 81 -2.44 -16.36 -26.61
CA THR A 81 -1.02 -16.61 -26.69
C THR A 81 -0.64 -16.82 -28.15
N SER A 82 0.01 -15.84 -28.71
CA SER A 82 0.82 -16.07 -29.88
C SER A 82 1.90 -17.09 -29.52
N GLU A 83 2.44 -17.77 -30.50
CA GLU A 83 3.51 -18.77 -30.29
C GLU A 83 4.71 -18.24 -29.50
N ASN A 84 4.80 -16.93 -29.29
CA ASN A 84 5.92 -16.25 -28.63
C ASN A 84 5.60 -15.63 -27.27
N SER A 85 4.37 -15.78 -26.76
CA SER A 85 4.01 -15.24 -25.44
C SER A 85 4.00 -16.34 -24.40
N GLU A 86 4.95 -16.28 -23.48
CA GLU A 86 5.01 -17.18 -22.35
C GLU A 86 4.38 -16.54 -21.13
N THR A 87 3.66 -17.34 -20.35
CA THR A 87 3.18 -16.89 -19.04
C THR A 87 4.39 -16.73 -18.12
N ALA A 88 4.38 -15.68 -17.30
CA ALA A 88 5.40 -15.47 -16.29
C ALA A 88 5.50 -16.70 -15.38
N THR A 89 6.70 -17.12 -15.08
CA THR A 89 6.94 -18.25 -14.17
C THR A 89 6.66 -17.82 -12.72
N LYS A 90 6.52 -18.81 -11.85
CA LYS A 90 6.38 -18.53 -10.42
C LYS A 90 7.59 -17.73 -9.89
N GLU A 91 8.80 -18.09 -10.34
CA GLU A 91 10.02 -17.41 -9.93
C GLU A 91 10.04 -15.96 -10.38
N GLU A 92 9.55 -15.66 -11.57
CA GLU A 92 9.46 -14.29 -12.08
C GLU A 92 8.46 -13.47 -11.26
N ILE A 93 7.30 -14.05 -10.93
CA ILE A 93 6.30 -13.39 -10.10
C ILE A 93 6.85 -13.18 -8.69
N ASP A 94 7.48 -14.17 -8.10
CA ASP A 94 8.08 -14.07 -6.77
C ASP A 94 9.14 -12.96 -6.73
N TYR A 95 9.94 -12.83 -7.80
CA TYR A 95 10.92 -11.75 -7.92
C TYR A 95 10.25 -10.38 -7.95
N LEU A 96 9.20 -10.23 -8.74
CA LEU A 96 8.47 -8.95 -8.84
C LEU A 96 7.82 -8.58 -7.51
N VAL A 97 7.23 -9.56 -6.82
CA VAL A 97 6.62 -9.35 -5.49
C VAL A 97 7.69 -8.91 -4.49
N ALA A 98 8.83 -9.59 -4.46
CA ALA A 98 9.93 -9.24 -3.57
C ALA A 98 10.44 -7.82 -3.87
N ARG A 99 10.54 -7.46 -5.13
CA ARG A 99 10.97 -6.12 -5.55
C ARG A 99 9.99 -5.05 -5.09
N GLU A 100 8.68 -5.29 -5.26
CA GLU A 100 7.65 -4.36 -4.81
C GLU A 100 7.66 -4.24 -3.28
N ARG A 101 7.90 -5.34 -2.58
CA ARG A 101 8.02 -5.33 -1.12
C ARG A 101 9.19 -4.47 -0.66
N ASP A 102 10.35 -4.59 -1.30
CA ASP A 102 11.51 -3.77 -0.99
C ASP A 102 11.21 -2.27 -1.18
N ILE A 103 10.50 -1.94 -2.25
CA ILE A 103 10.12 -0.56 -2.54
C ILE A 103 9.12 -0.06 -1.49
N ALA A 104 8.12 -0.87 -1.14
CA ALA A 104 7.15 -0.53 -0.11
C ALA A 104 7.85 -0.27 1.24
N GLU A 105 8.80 -1.12 1.61
CA GLU A 105 9.59 -0.95 2.85
C GLU A 105 10.41 0.34 2.81
N TYR A 106 10.99 0.68 1.67
CA TYR A 106 11.74 1.93 1.52
C TYR A 106 10.84 3.14 1.80
N TYR A 107 9.67 3.20 1.18
CA TYR A 107 8.76 4.33 1.38
C TYR A 107 8.17 4.34 2.79
N THR A 108 7.97 3.17 3.39
CA THR A 108 7.50 3.06 4.77
C THR A 108 8.54 3.61 5.75
N ARG A 109 9.81 3.23 5.58
CA ARG A 109 10.90 3.77 6.41
C ARG A 109 11.00 5.27 6.26
N ARG A 110 10.88 5.76 5.05
CA ARG A 110 10.90 7.19 4.75
C ARG A 110 9.75 7.91 5.46
N PHE A 111 8.57 7.32 5.46
CA PHE A 111 7.40 7.85 6.19
C PHE A 111 7.67 7.89 7.70
N ILE A 112 8.14 6.81 8.28
CA ILE A 112 8.39 6.71 9.71
C ILE A 112 9.43 7.76 10.13
N ASP A 113 10.52 7.89 9.38
CA ASP A 113 11.56 8.88 9.67
C ASP A 113 11.02 10.31 9.58
N TYR A 114 10.24 10.60 8.54
CA TYR A 114 9.62 11.92 8.38
C TYR A 114 8.70 12.24 9.55
N MET A 115 7.87 11.30 9.98
CA MET A 115 6.97 11.51 11.12
C MET A 115 7.74 11.71 12.41
N SER A 116 8.84 11.00 12.59
CA SER A 116 9.71 11.17 13.75
C SER A 116 10.24 12.59 13.88
N PHE A 117 10.62 13.21 12.76
CA PHE A 117 11.14 14.58 12.75
C PHE A 117 10.07 15.65 12.78
N ASN A 118 8.82 15.33 12.45
CA ASN A 118 7.76 16.32 12.26
C ASN A 118 6.53 16.04 13.14
N GLN A 119 6.73 15.47 14.31
CA GLN A 119 5.65 15.05 15.22
C GLN A 119 4.69 16.19 15.56
N SER A 120 5.23 17.41 15.75
CA SER A 120 4.40 18.55 16.14
C SER A 120 3.38 18.96 15.06
N SER A 121 3.63 18.60 13.82
CA SER A 121 2.72 18.91 12.71
C SER A 121 1.57 17.91 12.59
N TYR A 122 1.68 16.76 13.26
CA TYR A 122 0.70 15.68 13.14
C TYR A 122 0.32 15.13 14.52
N PRO A 123 -0.47 15.91 15.30
CA PRO A 123 -0.80 15.49 16.68
C PRO A 123 -1.55 14.17 16.74
N GLU A 124 -2.35 13.84 15.75
CA GLU A 124 -3.08 12.57 15.72
C GLU A 124 -2.16 11.35 15.66
N TYR A 125 -0.96 11.52 15.11
CA TYR A 125 0.02 10.44 15.04
C TYR A 125 0.62 10.13 16.39
N THR A 126 0.94 11.15 17.18
CA THR A 126 1.59 10.98 18.47
C THR A 126 0.60 10.73 19.61
N SER A 127 -0.54 11.39 19.58
CA SER A 127 -1.56 11.25 20.61
C SER A 127 -2.31 9.92 20.53
N ASN A 128 -2.74 9.57 19.35
CA ASN A 128 -3.48 8.35 19.00
C ASN A 128 -4.26 7.74 20.20
N THR A 129 -5.30 8.46 20.62
CA THR A 129 -6.08 8.09 21.82
C THR A 129 -7.11 7.00 21.57
N ASN A 130 -7.29 6.60 20.33
CA ASN A 130 -8.25 5.59 19.94
C ASN A 130 -7.74 4.19 20.30
N ASP A 131 -8.60 3.35 20.83
CA ASP A 131 -8.29 1.98 21.27
C ASP A 131 -8.22 0.97 20.14
N ASP A 132 -7.89 1.38 18.94
CA ASP A 132 -7.80 0.47 17.80
C ASP A 132 -6.33 0.23 17.42
N ILE A 133 -5.75 0.99 16.51
CA ILE A 133 -4.41 0.71 15.99
C ILE A 133 -3.45 1.84 16.38
N HIS A 134 -2.35 1.48 17.03
CA HIS A 134 -1.23 2.38 17.23
C HIS A 134 -0.34 2.39 15.99
N PRO A 135 0.29 3.55 15.65
CA PRO A 135 1.22 3.58 14.53
C PRO A 135 2.37 2.60 14.71
N ASP A 136 2.59 1.77 13.71
CA ASP A 136 3.73 0.87 13.67
C ASP A 136 4.99 1.67 13.35
N HIS A 137 6.06 1.41 14.08
CA HIS A 137 7.35 2.09 13.88
C HIS A 137 8.40 1.19 13.25
N ASP A 138 8.02 0.00 12.82
CA ASP A 138 8.91 -0.95 12.16
C ASP A 138 8.56 -1.04 10.69
N ALA A 139 9.47 -0.59 9.83
CA ALA A 139 9.27 -0.63 8.40
C ALA A 139 9.48 -2.02 7.81
N THR A 140 10.03 -2.96 8.58
CA THR A 140 10.29 -4.30 8.08
C THR A 140 8.97 -5.01 7.86
N PHE A 141 8.65 -5.26 6.61
CA PHE A 141 7.46 -6.02 6.26
C PHE A 141 7.74 -7.48 6.57
N GLN A 142 7.22 -7.93 7.70
CA GLN A 142 7.21 -9.34 8.05
C GLN A 142 6.14 -10.03 7.23
N GLY A 143 6.30 -9.95 5.93
CA GLY A 143 5.40 -10.65 5.04
C GLY A 143 5.45 -12.13 5.32
N TRP A 144 4.33 -12.73 5.14
CA TRP A 144 4.10 -14.13 5.32
C TRP A 144 5.27 -14.97 4.80
N VAL A 145 6.12 -15.44 5.69
CA VAL A 145 7.08 -16.46 5.37
C VAL A 145 6.32 -17.77 5.48
N LEU A 146 5.74 -18.14 4.38
CA LEU A 146 5.07 -19.43 4.29
C LEU A 146 6.00 -20.46 3.72
#